data_7931e3cedce2832615096e6030d51316
#
_entry.id   7931e3cedce2832615096e6030d51316
#
_cell.length_a   1.000
_cell.length_b   1.000
_cell.length_c   1.000
_cell.angle_alpha   90.00
_cell.angle_beta   90.00
_cell.angle_gamma   90.00
#
_symmetry.space_group_name_H-M   'P 1'
#
loop_
_entity.id
_entity.type
_entity.pdbx_description
1 polymer ?
#
loop_
_entity_poly.entity_id
_entity_poly.type
_entity_poly.pdbx_seq_one_letter_code
_entity_poly.pdbx_strand_id
1 'polypeptide(L)'
;DFGLDYQVSGRSTAAMAATDALGSLGQLQFDEFTASGSTVSAKLTEALDRDEVDWLLAERDFDEGVAILQTANSVAYGDNVLGYCQLLARSEIGYLFASVDGRLTFRDRNLSNTSLASFGGSGIPFQGISVETGSELLFSRVVVTREGGSATTAVTADAVAWRETNGPLRSLSITGVLLSNDTQSLDLAEYLLALYDSPRYRVRELTVQLEALSSTDQNTVLELDITDMVTVEFTPNDVGDAVVQFLVVQGIRHDITPASHVVTLSLMDAPSPFFRLDSADFGVLDTDILGL
;
A
#
# COMPACT_ATOMS: atom_id res chain seq x y z
N ASP A 1 23.18 14.80 1.34
CA ASP A 1 23.80 16.14 1.24
C ASP A 1 23.88 16.78 2.62
N PHE A 2 24.98 17.50 2.88
CA PHE A 2 25.21 18.23 4.12
C PHE A 2 25.36 19.72 3.81
N GLY A 3 24.46 20.52 4.35
CA GLY A 3 24.59 21.98 4.36
C GLY A 3 25.19 22.43 5.70
N LEU A 4 26.29 23.16 5.67
CA LEU A 4 26.93 23.72 6.86
C LEU A 4 26.72 25.25 6.87
N ASP A 5 26.09 25.76 7.88
CA ASP A 5 25.91 27.21 8.10
C ASP A 5 26.76 27.63 9.30
N TYR A 6 27.88 28.34 9.01
CA TYR A 6 28.80 28.83 10.03
C TYR A 6 28.42 30.25 10.46
N GLN A 7 28.09 30.42 11.73
CA GLN A 7 27.84 31.73 12.30
C GLN A 7 29.03 32.21 13.09
N VAL A 8 29.44 33.45 12.86
CA VAL A 8 30.56 34.11 13.57
C VAL A 8 30.23 34.33 15.04
N SER A 9 28.95 34.51 15.37
CA SER A 9 28.45 34.59 16.76
C SER A 9 27.16 33.79 16.86
N GLY A 10 27.18 32.68 17.60
CA GLY A 10 26.01 31.85 17.79
C GLY A 10 26.32 30.35 17.62
N ARG A 11 25.29 29.53 17.48
CA ARG A 11 25.42 28.11 17.21
C ARG A 11 25.42 27.88 15.71
N SER A 12 26.48 27.28 15.19
CA SER A 12 26.50 26.78 13.82
C SER A 12 25.52 25.62 13.69
N THR A 13 24.80 25.56 12.59
CA THR A 13 23.83 24.51 12.30
C THR A 13 24.28 23.70 11.08
N ALA A 14 23.94 22.42 11.07
CA ALA A 14 24.11 21.53 9.93
C ALA A 14 22.72 21.02 9.51
N ALA A 15 22.40 21.19 8.26
CA ALA A 15 21.22 20.54 7.65
C ALA A 15 21.67 19.28 6.92
N MET A 16 20.95 18.17 7.14
CA MET A 16 21.19 16.91 6.46
C MET A 16 19.91 16.51 5.71
N ALA A 17 20.04 16.21 4.43
CA ALA A 17 19.00 15.55 3.65
C ALA A 17 19.47 14.14 3.31
N ALA A 18 18.65 13.15 3.58
CA ALA A 18 18.87 11.76 3.25
C ALA A 18 17.74 11.27 2.34
N THR A 19 18.03 10.30 1.50
CA THR A 19 17.06 9.63 0.64
C THR A 19 17.19 8.12 0.85
N ASP A 20 16.09 7.42 0.63
CA ASP A 20 16.00 5.97 0.74
C ASP A 20 16.40 5.24 -0.56
N ALA A 21 16.17 3.92 -0.59
CA ALA A 21 16.39 3.07 -1.75
C ALA A 21 15.62 3.55 -2.98
N LEU A 22 14.37 4.00 -2.82
CA LEU A 22 13.55 4.48 -3.94
C LEU A 22 14.14 5.74 -4.56
N GLY A 23 14.63 6.67 -3.74
CA GLY A 23 15.28 7.88 -4.24
C GLY A 23 16.58 7.56 -5.00
N SER A 24 17.30 6.54 -4.60
CA SER A 24 18.50 6.06 -5.32
C SER A 24 18.13 5.42 -6.66
N LEU A 25 17.13 4.54 -6.70
CA LEU A 25 16.62 3.94 -7.94
C LEU A 25 16.07 4.98 -8.93
N GLY A 26 15.46 6.05 -8.41
CA GLY A 26 14.94 7.14 -9.22
C GLY A 26 16.00 7.91 -10.01
N GLN A 27 17.28 7.75 -9.69
CA GLN A 27 18.41 8.38 -10.39
C GLN A 27 19.03 7.48 -11.46
N LEU A 28 18.65 6.19 -11.51
CA LEU A 28 19.20 5.20 -12.43
C LEU A 28 18.32 5.08 -13.68
N GLN A 29 18.97 4.72 -14.79
CA GLN A 29 18.33 4.49 -16.09
C GLN A 29 18.81 3.15 -16.66
N PHE A 30 17.94 2.48 -17.40
CA PHE A 30 18.27 1.23 -18.07
C PHE A 30 18.99 1.43 -19.40
N ASP A 31 19.82 0.48 -19.74
CA ASP A 31 20.09 0.13 -21.12
C ASP A 31 18.90 -0.65 -21.70
N GLU A 32 18.79 -0.72 -23.04
CA GLU A 32 17.70 -1.44 -23.69
C GLU A 32 17.77 -2.94 -23.36
N PHE A 33 16.65 -3.51 -22.89
CA PHE A 33 16.52 -4.95 -22.69
C PHE A 33 15.08 -5.43 -22.85
N THR A 34 14.89 -6.75 -22.92
CA THR A 34 13.57 -7.38 -22.88
C THR A 34 13.47 -8.21 -21.62
N ALA A 35 12.56 -7.82 -20.73
CA ALA A 35 12.29 -8.56 -19.51
C ALA A 35 11.54 -9.85 -19.81
N SER A 36 11.96 -10.96 -19.17
CA SER A 36 11.51 -12.34 -19.49
C SER A 36 10.71 -13.00 -18.38
N GLY A 37 10.74 -12.49 -17.16
CA GLY A 37 10.00 -13.04 -16.01
C GLY A 37 8.48 -12.96 -16.19
N SER A 38 7.75 -13.86 -15.53
CA SER A 38 6.27 -13.91 -15.55
C SER A 38 5.61 -13.46 -14.26
N THR A 39 6.37 -13.22 -13.19
CA THR A 39 5.91 -12.68 -11.92
C THR A 39 6.55 -11.33 -11.63
N VAL A 40 5.98 -10.57 -10.71
CA VAL A 40 6.54 -9.27 -10.31
C VAL A 40 7.94 -9.45 -9.74
N SER A 41 8.14 -10.41 -8.82
CA SER A 41 9.43 -10.71 -8.22
C SER A 41 10.49 -11.06 -9.25
N ALA A 42 10.16 -11.93 -10.22
CA ALA A 42 11.10 -12.33 -11.27
C ALA A 42 11.55 -11.13 -12.12
N LYS A 43 10.60 -10.25 -12.52
CA LYS A 43 10.93 -9.05 -13.30
C LYS A 43 11.68 -8.00 -12.48
N LEU A 44 11.33 -7.80 -11.20
CA LEU A 44 12.08 -6.93 -10.31
C LEU A 44 13.53 -7.41 -10.15
N THR A 45 13.71 -8.71 -9.94
CA THR A 45 15.03 -9.33 -9.83
C THR A 45 15.83 -9.13 -11.10
N GLU A 46 15.25 -9.44 -12.27
CA GLU A 46 15.90 -9.24 -13.57
C GLU A 46 16.31 -7.78 -13.82
N ALA A 47 15.43 -6.82 -13.48
CA ALA A 47 15.70 -5.40 -13.63
C ALA A 47 16.83 -4.90 -12.71
N LEU A 48 16.88 -5.42 -11.49
CA LEU A 48 17.86 -5.00 -10.49
C LEU A 48 19.20 -5.72 -10.62
N ASP A 49 19.26 -6.84 -11.33
CA ASP A 49 20.48 -7.59 -11.67
C ASP A 49 21.18 -7.05 -12.93
N ARG A 50 20.61 -6.02 -13.58
CA ARG A 50 21.25 -5.38 -14.75
C ARG A 50 22.56 -4.71 -14.35
N ASP A 51 23.60 -4.82 -15.18
CA ASP A 51 24.93 -4.26 -14.92
C ASP A 51 24.91 -2.75 -14.63
N GLU A 52 23.98 -2.02 -15.28
CA GLU A 52 23.82 -0.58 -15.08
C GLU A 52 23.06 -0.21 -13.79
N VAL A 53 22.44 -1.19 -13.12
CA VAL A 53 21.72 -1.02 -11.85
C VAL A 53 22.50 -1.63 -10.70
N ASP A 54 22.93 -2.89 -10.84
CA ASP A 54 23.75 -3.69 -9.89
C ASP A 54 23.30 -3.55 -8.42
N TRP A 55 22.00 -3.71 -8.19
CA TRP A 55 21.45 -3.60 -6.84
C TRP A 55 21.64 -4.89 -6.07
N LEU A 56 22.27 -4.82 -4.87
CA LEU A 56 22.66 -6.00 -4.11
C LEU A 56 21.45 -6.87 -3.73
N LEU A 57 21.59 -8.19 -3.90
CA LEU A 57 20.54 -9.16 -3.56
C LEU A 57 20.19 -9.12 -2.06
N ALA A 58 21.17 -8.88 -1.17
CA ALA A 58 20.94 -8.78 0.27
C ALA A 58 20.09 -7.57 0.69
N GLU A 59 19.94 -6.59 -0.21
CA GLU A 59 19.17 -5.37 0.00
C GLU A 59 17.76 -5.47 -0.60
N ARG A 60 17.28 -6.68 -0.91
CA ARG A 60 15.97 -6.94 -1.51
C ARG A 60 15.15 -7.87 -0.63
N ASP A 61 13.83 -7.63 -0.61
CA ASP A 61 12.86 -8.48 0.08
C ASP A 61 11.54 -8.48 -0.71
N PHE A 62 11.33 -9.50 -1.55
CA PHE A 62 10.24 -9.54 -2.52
C PHE A 62 9.34 -10.75 -2.32
N ASP A 63 8.03 -10.50 -2.22
CA ASP A 63 7.01 -11.51 -2.42
C ASP A 63 6.99 -11.91 -3.91
N GLU A 64 6.53 -13.12 -4.22
CA GLU A 64 6.50 -13.60 -5.61
C GLU A 64 5.58 -12.77 -6.50
N GLY A 65 4.44 -12.36 -5.97
CA GLY A 65 3.34 -11.73 -6.68
C GLY A 65 2.30 -12.75 -7.14
N VAL A 66 1.04 -12.32 -7.14
CA VAL A 66 -0.13 -13.14 -7.52
C VAL A 66 -0.44 -13.01 -9.00
N ALA A 67 -0.25 -11.82 -9.57
CA ALA A 67 -0.54 -11.55 -10.97
C ALA A 67 0.46 -12.25 -11.91
N ILE A 68 -0.06 -12.85 -12.97
CA ILE A 68 0.77 -13.36 -14.06
C ILE A 68 1.00 -12.23 -15.07
N LEU A 69 2.24 -11.83 -15.20
CA LEU A 69 2.65 -10.76 -16.11
C LEU A 69 2.98 -11.29 -17.51
N GLN A 70 3.05 -10.39 -18.48
CA GLN A 70 3.55 -10.70 -19.82
C GLN A 70 4.97 -11.25 -19.72
N THR A 71 5.21 -12.38 -20.38
CA THR A 71 6.53 -13.05 -20.36
C THR A 71 7.61 -12.27 -21.10
N ALA A 72 7.24 -11.35 -21.98
CA ALA A 72 8.19 -10.49 -22.67
C ALA A 72 7.63 -9.08 -22.75
N ASN A 73 8.35 -8.12 -22.19
CA ASN A 73 8.11 -6.70 -22.38
C ASN A 73 9.44 -5.98 -22.63
N SER A 74 9.43 -5.05 -23.59
CA SER A 74 10.61 -4.25 -23.90
C SER A 74 10.73 -3.09 -22.92
N VAL A 75 11.93 -2.87 -22.42
CA VAL A 75 12.33 -1.69 -21.64
C VAL A 75 13.31 -0.91 -22.51
N ALA A 76 13.01 0.35 -22.76
CA ALA A 76 13.80 1.16 -23.67
C ALA A 76 15.05 1.74 -22.99
N TYR A 77 16.05 2.07 -23.81
CA TYR A 77 17.21 2.82 -23.36
C TYR A 77 16.78 4.15 -22.72
N GLY A 78 17.29 4.42 -21.53
CA GLY A 78 16.99 5.64 -20.79
C GLY A 78 15.71 5.60 -19.95
N ASP A 79 14.95 4.49 -19.98
CA ASP A 79 13.82 4.31 -19.08
C ASP A 79 14.29 4.34 -17.61
N ASN A 80 13.50 4.99 -16.76
CA ASN A 80 13.83 5.12 -15.35
C ASN A 80 13.60 3.83 -14.58
N VAL A 81 14.59 3.39 -13.81
CA VAL A 81 14.55 2.13 -13.05
C VAL A 81 13.39 2.12 -12.06
N LEU A 82 13.24 3.17 -11.25
CA LEU A 82 12.14 3.27 -10.28
C LEU A 82 10.78 3.26 -10.99
N GLY A 83 10.66 3.99 -12.11
CA GLY A 83 9.42 4.03 -12.90
C GLY A 83 8.98 2.65 -13.39
N TYR A 84 9.93 1.83 -13.84
CA TYR A 84 9.65 0.46 -14.25
C TYR A 84 9.27 -0.43 -13.05
N CYS A 85 10.00 -0.37 -11.94
CA CYS A 85 9.67 -1.11 -10.72
C CYS A 85 8.28 -0.74 -10.18
N GLN A 86 7.91 0.55 -10.23
CA GLN A 86 6.56 1.01 -9.87
C GLN A 86 5.48 0.52 -10.84
N LEU A 87 5.78 0.42 -12.14
CA LEU A 87 4.86 -0.15 -13.11
C LEU A 87 4.59 -1.64 -12.83
N LEU A 88 5.61 -2.41 -12.46
CA LEU A 88 5.46 -3.80 -12.04
C LEU A 88 4.58 -3.92 -10.79
N ALA A 89 4.88 -3.15 -9.73
CA ALA A 89 4.08 -3.13 -8.51
C ALA A 89 2.63 -2.70 -8.78
N ARG A 90 2.41 -1.67 -9.63
CA ARG A 90 1.09 -1.22 -10.05
C ARG A 90 0.31 -2.29 -10.82
N SER A 91 1.00 -3.12 -11.62
CA SER A 91 0.35 -4.21 -12.37
C SER A 91 -0.18 -5.32 -11.47
N GLU A 92 0.37 -5.44 -10.27
CA GLU A 92 -0.06 -6.34 -9.20
C GLU A 92 -1.09 -5.69 -8.25
N ILE A 93 -1.15 -4.34 -8.19
CA ILE A 93 -1.73 -3.57 -7.08
C ILE A 93 -0.98 -3.90 -5.76
N GLY A 94 0.30 -4.19 -5.88
CA GLY A 94 1.21 -4.44 -4.76
C GLY A 94 1.91 -3.17 -4.30
N TYR A 95 2.76 -3.32 -3.31
CA TYR A 95 3.46 -2.23 -2.63
C TYR A 95 4.95 -2.35 -2.86
N LEU A 96 5.56 -1.26 -3.32
CA LEU A 96 7.01 -1.14 -3.47
C LEU A 96 7.50 -0.01 -2.59
N PHE A 97 8.35 -0.31 -1.63
CA PHE A 97 8.83 0.65 -0.64
C PHE A 97 10.24 0.30 -0.12
N ALA A 98 10.84 1.22 0.61
CA ALA A 98 12.02 0.94 1.41
C ALA A 98 11.58 0.59 2.83
N SER A 99 11.90 -0.62 3.29
CA SER A 99 11.55 -1.09 4.64
C SER A 99 12.34 -0.36 5.72
N VAL A 100 11.90 -0.49 6.97
CA VAL A 100 12.59 0.03 8.14
C VAL A 100 14.05 -0.47 8.24
N ASP A 101 14.34 -1.67 7.71
CA ASP A 101 15.69 -2.24 7.60
C ASP A 101 16.52 -1.65 6.45
N GLY A 102 15.95 -0.75 5.65
CA GLY A 102 16.60 -0.12 4.50
C GLY A 102 16.59 -0.97 3.23
N ARG A 103 15.92 -2.12 3.22
CA ARG A 103 15.80 -2.97 2.03
C ARG A 103 14.74 -2.46 1.07
N LEU A 104 14.97 -2.63 -0.23
CA LEU A 104 13.94 -2.50 -1.24
C LEU A 104 12.97 -3.66 -1.11
N THR A 105 11.73 -3.36 -0.75
CA THR A 105 10.72 -4.36 -0.40
C THR A 105 9.56 -4.29 -1.38
N PHE A 106 9.13 -5.44 -1.87
CA PHE A 106 7.88 -5.60 -2.62
C PHE A 106 6.97 -6.55 -1.86
N ARG A 107 5.73 -6.11 -1.63
CA ARG A 107 4.64 -6.94 -1.10
C ARG A 107 3.52 -7.02 -2.12
N ASP A 108 3.00 -8.22 -2.31
CA ASP A 108 1.85 -8.44 -3.18
C ASP A 108 0.55 -7.95 -2.53
N ARG A 109 -0.55 -8.02 -3.26
CA ARG A 109 -1.88 -7.59 -2.76
C ARG A 109 -2.47 -8.47 -1.67
N ASN A 110 -1.95 -9.69 -1.48
CA ASN A 110 -2.39 -10.62 -0.43
C ASN A 110 -1.63 -10.40 0.87
N LEU A 111 -1.84 -9.26 1.49
CA LEU A 111 -1.18 -8.90 2.73
C LEU A 111 -1.55 -9.86 3.87
N SER A 112 -0.69 -9.94 4.88
CA SER A 112 -0.97 -10.73 6.10
C SER A 112 -2.24 -10.22 6.79
N ASN A 113 -3.14 -11.13 7.17
CA ASN A 113 -4.36 -10.80 7.91
C ASN A 113 -4.15 -10.75 9.44
N THR A 114 -2.90 -10.70 9.90
CA THR A 114 -2.58 -10.65 11.33
C THR A 114 -2.34 -9.20 11.74
N SER A 115 -3.19 -8.66 12.62
CA SER A 115 -3.00 -7.34 13.20
C SER A 115 -1.80 -7.36 14.14
N LEU A 116 -0.81 -6.50 13.89
CA LEU A 116 0.39 -6.36 14.70
C LEU A 116 0.22 -5.38 15.85
N ALA A 117 -0.71 -4.43 15.71
CA ALA A 117 -1.04 -3.47 16.76
C ALA A 117 -2.54 -3.19 16.80
N SER A 118 -3.07 -2.97 18.00
CA SER A 118 -4.46 -2.55 18.21
C SER A 118 -4.48 -1.17 18.86
N PHE A 119 -5.18 -0.23 18.24
CA PHE A 119 -5.31 1.15 18.70
C PHE A 119 -6.72 1.45 19.18
N GLY A 120 -6.85 2.15 20.30
CA GLY A 120 -8.13 2.49 20.91
C GLY A 120 -8.75 1.34 21.72
N GLY A 121 -9.93 1.57 22.28
CA GLY A 121 -10.55 0.61 23.19
C GLY A 121 -9.65 0.27 24.37
N SER A 122 -9.23 -0.99 24.50
CA SER A 122 -8.26 -1.45 25.47
C SER A 122 -6.81 -1.51 24.96
N GLY A 123 -6.59 -1.15 23.68
CA GLY A 123 -5.28 -1.17 23.03
C GLY A 123 -4.48 0.10 23.24
N ILE A 124 -3.54 0.37 22.32
CA ILE A 124 -2.64 1.52 22.36
C ILE A 124 -3.47 2.82 22.22
N PRO A 125 -3.35 3.77 23.15
CA PRO A 125 -4.05 5.04 23.04
C PRO A 125 -3.49 5.89 21.91
N PHE A 126 -4.36 6.60 21.19
CA PHE A 126 -3.99 7.55 20.16
C PHE A 126 -4.49 8.95 20.48
N GLN A 127 -3.84 9.98 19.91
CA GLN A 127 -4.16 11.38 20.17
C GLN A 127 -5.18 11.92 19.18
N GLY A 128 -5.14 11.46 17.94
CA GLY A 128 -5.99 11.95 16.87
C GLY A 128 -6.30 10.86 15.83
N ILE A 129 -7.49 10.96 15.27
CA ILE A 129 -7.94 10.09 14.19
C ILE A 129 -8.64 10.94 13.13
N SER A 130 -8.31 10.70 11.87
CA SER A 130 -9.00 11.28 10.72
C SER A 130 -9.85 10.22 10.04
N VAL A 131 -11.17 10.45 10.03
CA VAL A 131 -12.13 9.51 9.44
C VAL A 131 -12.90 10.20 8.31
N GLU A 132 -12.89 9.59 7.15
CA GLU A 132 -13.66 10.04 6.00
C GLU A 132 -14.84 9.09 5.72
N THR A 133 -15.97 9.67 5.39
CA THR A 133 -17.18 8.93 4.95
C THR A 133 -17.54 9.24 3.50
N GLY A 134 -16.57 9.79 2.77
CA GLY A 134 -16.76 10.33 1.43
C GLY A 134 -17.03 9.27 0.36
N SER A 135 -17.75 9.69 -0.68
CA SER A 135 -18.00 8.88 -1.86
C SER A 135 -16.86 8.91 -2.89
N GLU A 136 -15.70 9.49 -2.56
CA GLU A 136 -14.59 9.69 -3.51
C GLU A 136 -13.99 8.38 -4.01
N LEU A 137 -13.90 7.39 -3.13
CA LEU A 137 -13.41 6.04 -3.46
C LEU A 137 -14.54 5.03 -3.59
N LEU A 138 -15.72 5.46 -4.05
CA LEU A 138 -16.87 4.60 -4.28
C LEU A 138 -17.07 4.48 -5.79
N PHE A 139 -16.91 3.27 -6.32
CA PHE A 139 -17.02 2.99 -7.75
C PHE A 139 -18.02 1.87 -8.02
N SER A 140 -18.81 2.04 -9.06
CA SER A 140 -19.76 1.04 -9.56
C SER A 140 -19.25 0.29 -10.77
N ARG A 141 -18.10 0.73 -11.30
CA ARG A 141 -17.47 0.17 -12.50
C ARG A 141 -15.98 0.31 -12.40
N VAL A 142 -15.26 -0.75 -12.72
CA VAL A 142 -13.79 -0.76 -12.86
C VAL A 142 -13.43 -1.23 -14.26
N VAL A 143 -12.55 -0.50 -14.91
CA VAL A 143 -12.02 -0.82 -16.24
C VAL A 143 -10.53 -1.00 -16.14
N VAL A 144 -10.03 -2.17 -16.51
CA VAL A 144 -8.60 -2.46 -16.57
C VAL A 144 -8.22 -2.73 -18.02
N THR A 145 -7.15 -2.09 -18.48
CA THR A 145 -6.59 -2.31 -19.82
C THR A 145 -5.11 -2.63 -19.68
N ARG A 146 -4.75 -3.87 -20.03
CA ARG A 146 -3.34 -4.26 -20.09
C ARG A 146 -2.63 -3.65 -21.30
N GLU A 147 -1.32 -3.59 -21.25
CA GLU A 147 -0.53 -3.20 -22.41
C GLU A 147 -0.75 -4.17 -23.59
N GLY A 148 -1.05 -3.63 -24.77
CA GLY A 148 -1.35 -4.41 -25.99
C GLY A 148 -2.63 -5.23 -25.92
N GLY A 149 -3.49 -5.06 -24.91
CA GLY A 149 -4.75 -5.79 -24.75
C GLY A 149 -6.00 -4.95 -24.95
N SER A 150 -7.15 -5.59 -24.73
CA SER A 150 -8.44 -4.93 -24.74
C SER A 150 -8.85 -4.46 -23.33
N ALA A 151 -9.72 -3.44 -23.28
CA ALA A 151 -10.30 -3.02 -22.02
C ALA A 151 -11.26 -4.09 -21.46
N THR A 152 -11.03 -4.52 -20.24
CA THR A 152 -11.91 -5.41 -19.49
C THR A 152 -12.66 -4.62 -18.43
N THR A 153 -13.89 -5.02 -18.14
CA THR A 153 -14.78 -4.22 -17.28
C THR A 153 -15.49 -5.11 -16.28
N ALA A 154 -15.34 -4.79 -15.00
CA ALA A 154 -16.23 -5.26 -13.93
C ALA A 154 -17.27 -4.18 -13.58
N VAL A 155 -18.49 -4.58 -13.33
CA VAL A 155 -19.61 -3.67 -13.02
C VAL A 155 -20.39 -4.26 -11.83
N THR A 156 -20.83 -3.40 -10.90
CA THR A 156 -21.68 -3.83 -9.79
C THR A 156 -22.91 -4.60 -10.29
N ALA A 157 -23.31 -5.63 -9.56
CA ALA A 157 -24.37 -6.56 -9.97
C ALA A 157 -25.73 -5.89 -10.18
N ASP A 158 -26.06 -4.88 -9.36
CA ASP A 158 -27.29 -4.08 -9.50
C ASP A 158 -26.96 -2.58 -9.57
N ALA A 159 -26.73 -2.11 -10.78
CA ALA A 159 -26.40 -0.71 -11.04
C ALA A 159 -27.58 0.26 -10.71
N VAL A 160 -28.84 -0.22 -10.72
CA VAL A 160 -30.01 0.60 -10.40
C VAL A 160 -30.10 0.80 -8.90
N ALA A 161 -30.10 -0.28 -8.11
CA ALA A 161 -30.10 -0.20 -6.65
C ALA A 161 -28.86 0.55 -6.12
N TRP A 162 -27.71 0.32 -6.73
CA TRP A 162 -26.48 1.03 -6.38
C TRP A 162 -26.64 2.55 -6.58
N ARG A 163 -27.21 2.96 -7.72
CA ARG A 163 -27.45 4.37 -8.04
C ARG A 163 -28.45 5.04 -7.11
N GLU A 164 -29.51 4.33 -6.71
CA GLU A 164 -30.51 4.82 -5.77
C GLU A 164 -29.92 5.05 -4.38
N THR A 165 -28.98 4.20 -3.97
CA THR A 165 -28.33 4.26 -2.65
C THR A 165 -27.16 5.23 -2.60
N ASN A 166 -26.30 5.23 -3.63
CA ASN A 166 -24.99 5.87 -3.61
C ASN A 166 -24.86 7.07 -4.59
N GLY A 167 -25.89 7.33 -5.40
CA GLY A 167 -25.90 8.43 -6.38
C GLY A 167 -25.32 8.05 -7.74
N PRO A 168 -24.71 8.99 -8.48
CA PRO A 168 -24.26 8.77 -9.85
C PRO A 168 -23.25 7.63 -9.97
N LEU A 169 -23.38 6.81 -11.01
CA LEU A 169 -22.43 5.75 -11.33
C LEU A 169 -21.02 6.33 -11.58
N ARG A 170 -20.01 5.78 -10.94
CA ARG A 170 -18.61 6.21 -11.05
C ARG A 170 -17.76 5.09 -11.58
N SER A 171 -16.75 5.46 -12.38
CA SER A 171 -15.83 4.49 -12.98
C SER A 171 -14.38 4.76 -12.55
N LEU A 172 -13.69 3.70 -12.16
CA LEU A 172 -12.23 3.67 -12.02
C LEU A 172 -11.64 3.08 -13.31
N SER A 173 -10.60 3.69 -13.87
CA SER A 173 -9.92 3.17 -15.04
C SER A 173 -8.41 3.06 -14.77
N ILE A 174 -7.86 1.87 -15.02
CA ILE A 174 -6.44 1.55 -14.90
C ILE A 174 -5.95 1.07 -16.26
N THR A 175 -4.90 1.67 -16.79
CA THR A 175 -4.37 1.38 -18.12
C THR A 175 -2.87 1.13 -18.08
N GLY A 176 -2.36 0.37 -19.08
CA GLY A 176 -0.93 0.15 -19.25
C GLY A 176 -0.32 -0.79 -18.22
N VAL A 177 -1.11 -1.69 -17.63
CA VAL A 177 -0.60 -2.75 -16.74
C VAL A 177 -0.02 -3.91 -17.54
N LEU A 178 1.03 -4.55 -17.01
CA LEU A 178 1.78 -5.61 -17.72
C LEU A 178 1.19 -7.00 -17.51
N LEU A 179 -0.12 -7.13 -17.38
CA LEU A 179 -0.80 -8.42 -17.21
C LEU A 179 -0.71 -9.29 -18.46
N SER A 180 -0.64 -10.62 -18.28
CA SER A 180 -0.40 -11.57 -19.37
C SER A 180 -1.54 -11.68 -20.39
N ASN A 181 -2.78 -11.54 -19.93
CA ASN A 181 -3.97 -11.69 -20.76
C ASN A 181 -5.17 -10.91 -20.22
N ASP A 182 -6.25 -10.85 -20.99
CA ASP A 182 -7.45 -10.09 -20.63
C ASP A 182 -8.23 -10.73 -19.46
N THR A 183 -8.07 -12.03 -19.21
CA THR A 183 -8.66 -12.69 -18.02
C THR A 183 -8.04 -12.13 -16.74
N GLN A 184 -6.71 -12.05 -16.68
CA GLN A 184 -6.02 -11.41 -15.55
C GLN A 184 -6.44 -9.95 -15.35
N SER A 185 -6.72 -9.24 -16.44
CA SER A 185 -7.23 -7.86 -16.35
C SER A 185 -8.66 -7.81 -15.79
N LEU A 186 -9.49 -8.81 -16.11
CA LEU A 186 -10.83 -8.93 -15.55
C LEU A 186 -10.79 -9.27 -14.06
N ASP A 187 -9.98 -10.27 -13.67
CA ASP A 187 -9.78 -10.66 -12.27
C ASP A 187 -9.35 -9.46 -11.42
N LEU A 188 -8.44 -8.64 -11.94
CA LEU A 188 -8.01 -7.42 -11.27
C LEU A 188 -9.13 -6.38 -11.18
N ALA A 189 -9.95 -6.24 -12.24
CA ALA A 189 -11.09 -5.32 -12.22
C ALA A 189 -12.15 -5.74 -11.19
N GLU A 190 -12.43 -7.03 -11.07
CA GLU A 190 -13.38 -7.60 -10.10
C GLU A 190 -12.86 -7.44 -8.67
N TYR A 191 -11.58 -7.71 -8.42
CA TYR A 191 -10.93 -7.47 -7.14
C TYR A 191 -11.07 -6.00 -6.68
N LEU A 192 -10.75 -5.06 -7.56
CA LEU A 192 -10.85 -3.63 -7.25
C LEU A 192 -12.31 -3.18 -7.07
N LEU A 193 -13.25 -3.74 -7.83
CA LEU A 193 -14.65 -3.44 -7.65
C LEU A 193 -15.14 -3.88 -6.27
N ALA A 194 -14.77 -5.09 -5.82
CA ALA A 194 -15.13 -5.60 -4.49
C ALA A 194 -14.59 -4.73 -3.35
N LEU A 195 -13.44 -4.06 -3.54
CA LEU A 195 -12.89 -3.14 -2.56
C LEU A 195 -13.64 -1.80 -2.48
N TYR A 196 -14.24 -1.35 -3.59
CA TYR A 196 -14.70 0.03 -3.74
C TYR A 196 -16.19 0.15 -4.12
N ASP A 197 -16.99 -0.92 -4.13
CA ASP A 197 -18.39 -0.90 -4.52
C ASP A 197 -19.36 -0.44 -3.42
N SER A 198 -18.93 -0.43 -2.17
CA SER A 198 -19.76 -0.13 -1.00
C SER A 198 -19.19 1.00 -0.14
N PRO A 199 -20.10 1.84 0.44
CA PRO A 199 -19.65 2.91 1.34
C PRO A 199 -19.12 2.32 2.65
N ARG A 200 -17.98 2.84 3.10
CA ARG A 200 -17.34 2.46 4.37
C ARG A 200 -16.82 3.70 5.09
N TYR A 201 -16.72 3.62 6.42
CA TYR A 201 -15.87 4.56 7.16
C TYR A 201 -14.42 4.27 6.79
N ARG A 202 -13.69 5.31 6.42
CA ARG A 202 -12.27 5.19 6.05
C ARG A 202 -11.43 5.98 7.03
N VAL A 203 -10.69 5.28 7.85
CA VAL A 203 -9.66 5.91 8.68
C VAL A 203 -8.46 6.20 7.80
N ARG A 204 -8.14 7.50 7.66
CA ARG A 204 -7.04 7.97 6.81
C ARG A 204 -5.73 8.12 7.57
N GLU A 205 -5.84 8.65 8.76
CA GLU A 205 -4.69 8.95 9.58
C GLU A 205 -4.98 8.65 11.05
N LEU A 206 -3.95 8.17 11.74
CA LEU A 206 -3.92 7.98 13.17
C LEU A 206 -2.66 8.63 13.71
N THR A 207 -2.81 9.46 14.74
CA THR A 207 -1.68 10.16 15.38
C THR A 207 -1.46 9.65 16.79
N VAL A 208 -0.22 9.26 17.08
CA VAL A 208 0.20 8.70 18.36
C VAL A 208 1.33 9.54 18.95
N GLN A 209 1.24 9.87 20.23
CA GLN A 209 2.29 10.55 20.96
C GLN A 209 3.07 9.54 21.80
N LEU A 210 4.30 9.22 21.37
CA LEU A 210 5.07 8.11 21.96
C LEU A 210 5.40 8.33 23.44
N GLU A 211 5.69 9.56 23.87
CA GLU A 211 6.05 9.83 25.26
C GLU A 211 4.91 9.51 26.26
N ALA A 212 3.68 9.46 25.76
CA ALA A 212 2.52 9.16 26.60
C ALA A 212 2.28 7.65 26.77
N LEU A 213 3.01 6.81 25.99
CA LEU A 213 2.84 5.37 25.96
C LEU A 213 3.75 4.63 26.94
N SER A 214 3.36 3.40 27.26
CA SER A 214 4.26 2.44 27.90
C SER A 214 5.44 2.08 27.00
N SER A 215 6.56 1.63 27.53
CA SER A 215 7.72 1.22 26.72
C SER A 215 7.40 0.06 25.76
N THR A 216 6.48 -0.83 26.12
CA THR A 216 6.02 -1.91 25.26
C THR A 216 5.27 -1.36 24.06
N ASP A 217 4.32 -0.44 24.29
CA ASP A 217 3.52 0.17 23.21
C ASP A 217 4.38 1.05 22.31
N GLN A 218 5.37 1.77 22.89
CA GLN A 218 6.35 2.53 22.11
C GLN A 218 7.09 1.62 21.11
N ASN A 219 7.60 0.49 21.59
CA ASN A 219 8.29 -0.48 20.73
C ASN A 219 7.36 -1.02 19.65
N THR A 220 6.13 -1.41 20.01
CA THR A 220 5.14 -1.89 19.03
C THR A 220 4.89 -0.85 17.95
N VAL A 221 4.73 0.43 18.27
CA VAL A 221 4.50 1.49 17.27
C VAL A 221 5.75 1.74 16.42
N LEU A 222 6.95 1.65 17.01
CA LEU A 222 8.22 1.89 16.29
C LEU A 222 8.65 0.71 15.41
N GLU A 223 8.13 -0.49 15.66
CA GLU A 223 8.38 -1.70 14.86
C GLU A 223 7.43 -1.83 13.67
N LEU A 224 6.37 -1.00 13.58
CA LEU A 224 5.46 -1.00 12.43
C LEU A 224 6.18 -0.56 11.15
N ASP A 225 5.85 -1.26 10.06
CA ASP A 225 6.33 -0.91 8.71
C ASP A 225 5.15 -0.74 7.74
N ILE A 226 5.44 -0.27 6.55
CA ILE A 226 4.46 -0.17 5.45
C ILE A 226 3.97 -1.59 5.12
N THR A 227 2.68 -1.74 4.86
CA THR A 227 1.91 -2.98 4.66
C THR A 227 1.56 -3.76 5.92
N ASP A 228 2.02 -3.35 7.09
CA ASP A 228 1.58 -3.96 8.34
C ASP A 228 0.10 -3.71 8.58
N MET A 229 -0.57 -4.73 9.13
CA MET A 229 -1.97 -4.62 9.48
C MET A 229 -2.14 -4.18 10.92
N VAL A 230 -3.04 -3.23 11.14
CA VAL A 230 -3.40 -2.72 12.46
C VAL A 230 -4.92 -2.73 12.64
N THR A 231 -5.35 -2.87 13.88
CA THR A 231 -6.76 -2.74 14.25
C THR A 231 -6.97 -1.38 14.91
N VAL A 232 -7.99 -0.65 14.50
CA VAL A 232 -8.37 0.63 15.11
C VAL A 232 -9.80 0.55 15.62
N GLU A 233 -9.98 0.83 16.90
CA GLU A 233 -11.28 0.91 17.56
C GLU A 233 -11.55 2.34 17.97
N PHE A 234 -12.68 2.91 17.54
CA PHE A 234 -13.11 4.25 17.93
C PHE A 234 -14.64 4.37 18.00
N THR A 235 -15.12 5.26 18.86
CA THR A 235 -16.54 5.59 18.93
C THR A 235 -16.72 7.02 18.41
N PRO A 236 -17.46 7.26 17.32
CA PRO A 236 -17.70 8.59 16.78
C PRO A 236 -18.38 9.50 17.83
N ASN A 237 -17.75 10.61 18.19
CA ASN A 237 -18.25 11.56 19.19
C ASN A 237 -18.67 10.91 20.53
N ASP A 238 -18.10 9.79 20.90
CA ASP A 238 -18.45 9.00 22.10
C ASP A 238 -19.93 8.61 22.17
N VAL A 239 -20.58 8.45 21.01
CA VAL A 239 -22.01 8.12 20.91
C VAL A 239 -22.21 6.90 20.02
N GLY A 240 -22.93 5.92 20.52
CA GLY A 240 -23.24 4.67 19.82
C GLY A 240 -22.22 3.57 20.07
N ASP A 241 -22.25 2.56 19.20
CA ASP A 241 -21.36 1.42 19.26
C ASP A 241 -19.95 1.78 18.75
N ALA A 242 -18.93 1.13 19.28
CA ALA A 242 -17.58 1.25 18.79
C ALA A 242 -17.47 0.71 17.35
N VAL A 243 -16.74 1.44 16.53
CA VAL A 243 -16.38 1.00 15.17
C VAL A 243 -14.99 0.38 15.25
N VAL A 244 -14.89 -0.88 14.82
CA VAL A 244 -13.62 -1.61 14.73
C VAL A 244 -13.28 -1.80 13.26
N GLN A 245 -12.06 -1.40 12.87
CA GLN A 245 -11.58 -1.53 11.50
C GLN A 245 -10.22 -2.18 11.46
N PHE A 246 -10.02 -3.06 10.46
CA PHE A 246 -8.73 -3.62 10.08
C PHE A 246 -8.15 -2.76 8.97
N LEU A 247 -6.96 -2.22 9.20
CA LEU A 247 -6.35 -1.22 8.34
C LEU A 247 -4.91 -1.62 8.03
N VAL A 248 -4.44 -1.21 6.86
CA VAL A 248 -3.06 -1.41 6.41
C VAL A 248 -2.30 -0.09 6.49
N VAL A 249 -1.12 -0.13 7.06
CA VAL A 249 -0.20 1.01 7.11
C VAL A 249 0.32 1.31 5.71
N GLN A 250 0.06 2.52 5.22
CA GLN A 250 0.47 3.00 3.90
C GLN A 250 1.66 3.97 3.97
N GLY A 251 1.88 4.54 5.13
CA GLY A 251 2.99 5.45 5.37
C GLY A 251 3.13 5.77 6.84
N ILE A 252 4.35 6.05 7.24
CA ILE A 252 4.73 6.38 8.61
C ILE A 252 5.50 7.68 8.60
N ARG A 253 5.06 8.62 9.40
CA ARG A 253 5.74 9.90 9.58
C ARG A 253 6.12 10.09 11.04
N HIS A 254 7.38 10.44 11.27
CA HIS A 254 7.90 10.78 12.58
C HIS A 254 8.20 12.28 12.65
N ASP A 255 7.56 12.97 13.57
CA ASP A 255 7.86 14.36 13.94
C ASP A 255 8.56 14.37 15.29
N ILE A 256 9.88 14.56 15.28
CA ILE A 256 10.74 14.43 16.47
C ILE A 256 11.29 15.79 16.86
N THR A 257 11.07 16.17 18.12
CA THR A 257 11.68 17.33 18.76
C THR A 257 12.39 16.90 20.05
N PRO A 258 13.21 17.72 20.69
CA PRO A 258 13.84 17.36 21.96
C PRO A 258 12.86 16.99 23.09
N ALA A 259 11.60 17.39 22.99
CA ALA A 259 10.58 17.19 24.02
C ALA A 259 9.37 16.38 23.56
N SER A 260 9.33 15.96 22.29
CA SER A 260 8.15 15.29 21.73
C SER A 260 8.53 14.40 20.55
N HIS A 261 7.92 13.22 20.48
CA HIS A 261 7.98 12.32 19.35
C HIS A 261 6.58 11.87 18.98
N VAL A 262 6.07 12.44 17.89
CA VAL A 262 4.74 12.14 17.36
C VAL A 262 4.88 11.25 16.13
N VAL A 263 4.12 10.16 16.09
CA VAL A 263 4.03 9.26 14.95
C VAL A 263 2.65 9.41 14.31
N THR A 264 2.63 9.67 13.01
CA THR A 264 1.41 9.70 12.22
C THR A 264 1.43 8.52 11.24
N LEU A 265 0.46 7.63 11.37
CA LEU A 265 0.24 6.51 10.48
C LEU A 265 -0.79 6.93 9.43
N SER A 266 -0.42 6.85 8.15
CA SER A 266 -1.36 6.93 7.03
C SER A 266 -1.92 5.53 6.80
N LEU A 267 -3.24 5.40 6.76
CA LEU A 267 -3.93 4.12 6.79
C LEU A 267 -4.87 3.96 5.60
N MET A 268 -5.08 2.72 5.19
CA MET A 268 -6.06 2.33 4.18
C MET A 268 -6.84 1.12 4.68
N ASP A 269 -8.11 0.99 4.25
CA ASP A 269 -8.89 -0.21 4.54
C ASP A 269 -8.12 -1.44 4.08
N ALA A 270 -8.01 -2.43 4.96
CA ALA A 270 -7.50 -3.73 4.54
C ALA A 270 -8.37 -4.27 3.41
N PRO A 271 -7.76 -4.91 2.38
CA PRO A 271 -8.52 -5.67 1.41
C PRO A 271 -9.50 -6.56 2.16
N SER A 272 -10.77 -6.61 1.72
CA SER A 272 -11.78 -7.42 2.41
C SER A 272 -11.21 -8.81 2.64
N PRO A 273 -11.13 -9.29 3.88
CA PRO A 273 -10.51 -10.57 4.15
C PRO A 273 -11.35 -11.64 3.46
N PHE A 274 -10.72 -12.36 2.54
CA PHE A 274 -11.32 -13.57 1.97
C PHE A 274 -11.54 -14.57 3.10
N PHE A 275 -12.58 -15.38 2.98
CA PHE A 275 -12.84 -16.47 3.89
C PHE A 275 -11.54 -17.27 4.16
N ARG A 276 -11.10 -17.29 5.41
CA ARG A 276 -9.93 -18.05 5.84
C ARG A 276 -10.40 -19.16 6.76
N LEU A 277 -10.19 -20.40 6.33
CA LEU A 277 -10.53 -21.57 7.15
C LEU A 277 -9.80 -21.48 8.51
N ASP A 278 -10.52 -21.75 9.59
CA ASP A 278 -10.02 -21.71 10.98
C ASP A 278 -9.60 -20.32 11.50
N SER A 279 -10.05 -19.23 10.88
CA SER A 279 -9.93 -17.88 11.43
C SER A 279 -11.17 -17.54 12.25
N ALA A 280 -10.97 -17.05 13.47
CA ALA A 280 -12.07 -16.56 14.31
C ALA A 280 -12.72 -15.29 13.78
N ASP A 281 -11.95 -14.48 13.02
CA ASP A 281 -12.38 -13.19 12.52
C ASP A 281 -12.85 -13.24 11.04
N PHE A 282 -12.33 -14.19 10.25
CA PHE A 282 -12.54 -14.27 8.80
C PHE A 282 -12.92 -15.66 8.29
N GLY A 283 -13.26 -16.58 9.18
CA GLY A 283 -13.60 -17.96 8.86
C GLY A 283 -15.04 -18.34 9.18
N VAL A 284 -15.92 -17.38 9.36
CA VAL A 284 -17.31 -17.61 9.74
C VAL A 284 -18.15 -17.89 8.49
N LEU A 285 -18.61 -19.11 8.35
CA LEU A 285 -19.50 -19.53 7.25
C LEU A 285 -20.78 -18.68 7.28
N ASP A 286 -21.25 -18.25 6.12
CA ASP A 286 -22.41 -17.36 5.89
C ASP A 286 -22.17 -15.88 6.27
N THR A 287 -21.00 -15.51 6.77
CA THR A 287 -20.66 -14.11 7.09
C THR A 287 -19.52 -13.60 6.22
N ASP A 288 -18.56 -14.44 5.91
CA ASP A 288 -17.38 -14.07 5.16
C ASP A 288 -17.45 -14.51 3.69
N ILE A 289 -16.81 -13.74 2.81
CA ILE A 289 -16.82 -13.99 1.38
C ILE A 289 -15.76 -15.07 1.07
N LEU A 290 -16.16 -16.13 0.36
CA LEU A 290 -15.21 -17.08 -0.23
C LEU A 290 -14.41 -16.33 -1.29
N GLY A 291 -13.09 -16.28 -1.12
CA GLY A 291 -12.20 -15.78 -2.17
C GLY A 291 -12.25 -16.67 -3.40
N LEU A 292 -12.38 -16.05 -4.57
CA LEU A 292 -12.25 -16.68 -5.89
C LEU A 292 -10.80 -16.63 -6.35
#